data_29726a776f827f00361bc555c15c4053
#
_entry.id   29726a776f827f00361bc555c15c4053
#
_cell.length_a   1.000
_cell.length_b   1.000
_cell.length_c   1.000
_cell.angle_alpha   90.00
_cell.angle_beta   90.00
_cell.angle_gamma   90.00
#
_symmetry.space_group_name_H-M   'P 1'
#
loop_
_entity.id
_entity.type
_entity.pdbx_description
1 polymer ?
#
loop_
_entity_poly.entity_id
_entity_poly.type
_entity_poly.pdbx_seq_one_letter_code
_entity_poly.pdbx_strand_id
1 'polypeptide(L)'
;VLQACPDTIFLGHAPGFWIHISGDDLSLKDTYPEANAPVLPGGRIPELLRKYPNLYCDISAGSGRLALSRDLDFTRKFLIEFHDRILYARDYFDNKHQELLNSLSLPVPVLEDIYFRNAERLLAE
;
A
#
# COMPACT_ATOMS: atom_id res chain seq x y z
N VAL A 1 -18.00 3.07 -6.46
CA VAL A 1 -17.89 3.89 -5.25
C VAL A 1 -16.91 5.04 -5.47
N LEU A 2 -15.63 4.80 -5.77
CA LEU A 2 -14.60 5.85 -5.98
C LEU A 2 -15.03 6.92 -6.98
N GLN A 3 -15.57 6.51 -8.12
CA GLN A 3 -16.06 7.42 -9.17
C GLN A 3 -17.32 8.20 -8.76
N ALA A 4 -18.19 7.57 -7.96
CA ALA A 4 -19.45 8.18 -7.55
C ALA A 4 -19.30 9.20 -6.41
N CYS A 5 -18.17 9.16 -5.70
CA CYS A 5 -17.87 10.03 -4.58
C CYS A 5 -16.46 10.63 -4.74
N PRO A 6 -16.23 11.51 -5.74
CA PRO A 6 -14.89 11.99 -6.07
C PRO A 6 -14.28 12.87 -4.98
N ASP A 7 -15.09 13.53 -4.19
CA ASP A 7 -14.66 14.41 -3.09
C ASP A 7 -14.43 13.67 -1.76
N THR A 8 -14.69 12.36 -1.74
CA THR A 8 -14.48 11.53 -0.56
C THR A 8 -13.15 10.80 -0.68
N ILE A 9 -12.30 10.92 0.32
CA ILE A 9 -11.06 10.15 0.43
C ILE A 9 -11.39 8.75 0.94
N PHE A 10 -10.89 7.74 0.24
CA PHE A 10 -11.02 6.33 0.60
C PHE A 10 -9.67 5.78 1.03
N LEU A 11 -9.64 5.11 2.17
CA LEU A 11 -8.44 4.44 2.70
C LEU A 11 -8.59 2.93 2.52
N GLY A 12 -7.78 2.37 1.63
CA GLY A 12 -7.70 0.93 1.43
C GLY A 12 -6.90 0.28 2.55
N HIS A 13 -7.51 -0.68 3.24
CA HIS A 13 -6.94 -1.36 4.41
C HIS A 13 -7.43 -2.80 4.50
N ALA A 14 -6.76 -3.61 5.31
CA ALA A 14 -7.09 -4.99 5.64
C ALA A 14 -6.80 -6.02 4.52
N PRO A 15 -6.86 -7.33 4.84
CA PRO A 15 -6.55 -8.40 3.90
C PRO A 15 -7.38 -8.37 2.61
N GLY A 16 -8.67 -8.08 2.73
CA GLY A 16 -9.57 -8.01 1.57
C GLY A 16 -9.24 -6.90 0.56
N PHE A 17 -8.51 -5.88 0.98
CA PHE A 17 -7.94 -4.87 0.09
C PHE A 17 -6.61 -5.35 -0.48
N TRP A 18 -5.66 -5.70 0.39
CA TRP A 18 -4.28 -5.99 0.00
C TRP A 18 -4.08 -7.24 -0.85
N ILE A 19 -5.01 -8.20 -0.83
CA ILE A 19 -5.04 -9.34 -1.75
C ILE A 19 -5.05 -8.91 -3.23
N HIS A 20 -5.56 -7.73 -3.53
CA HIS A 20 -5.67 -7.19 -4.88
C HIS A 20 -4.44 -6.40 -5.36
N ILE A 21 -3.30 -6.49 -4.66
CA ILE A 21 -2.04 -5.90 -5.15
C ILE A 21 -1.48 -6.64 -6.37
N SER A 22 -1.79 -7.92 -6.49
CA SER A 22 -1.35 -8.80 -7.57
C SER A 22 -2.52 -9.24 -8.45
N GLY A 23 -2.22 -9.60 -9.71
CA GLY A 23 -3.20 -10.09 -10.67
C GLY A 23 -3.53 -11.58 -10.53
N ASP A 24 -2.91 -12.30 -9.59
CA ASP A 24 -3.24 -13.67 -9.29
C ASP A 24 -4.64 -13.75 -8.64
N ASP A 25 -5.38 -14.80 -9.00
CA ASP A 25 -6.69 -15.08 -8.42
C ASP A 25 -6.52 -15.73 -7.05
N LEU A 26 -6.25 -14.90 -6.05
CA LEU A 26 -6.20 -15.34 -4.67
C LEU A 26 -7.62 -15.42 -4.10
N SER A 27 -8.06 -16.62 -3.75
CA SER A 27 -9.30 -16.76 -3.00
C SER A 27 -9.17 -16.11 -1.62
N LEU A 28 -10.28 -15.65 -1.03
CA LEU A 28 -10.27 -15.07 0.32
C LEU A 28 -9.70 -16.02 1.40
N LYS A 29 -9.51 -17.30 1.07
CA LYS A 29 -8.85 -18.27 1.94
C LYS A 29 -7.33 -18.14 1.95
N ASP A 30 -6.76 -17.60 0.88
CA ASP A 30 -5.32 -17.40 0.71
C ASP A 30 -4.95 -15.92 0.94
N THR A 31 -5.51 -15.34 1.98
CA THR A 31 -5.43 -13.91 2.32
C THR A 31 -3.99 -13.41 2.53
N TYR A 32 -3.07 -14.32 2.79
CA TYR A 32 -1.66 -14.03 3.00
C TYR A 32 -0.83 -14.89 2.05
N PRO A 33 -0.47 -14.36 0.86
CA PRO A 33 0.41 -15.09 -0.05
C PRO A 33 1.74 -15.42 0.63
N GLU A 34 2.31 -16.55 0.25
CA GLU A 34 3.62 -16.97 0.77
C GLU A 34 4.68 -15.88 0.55
N ALA A 35 5.61 -15.77 1.49
CA ALA A 35 6.78 -14.92 1.34
C ALA A 35 7.51 -15.26 0.02
N ASN A 36 8.02 -14.26 -0.68
CA ASN A 36 8.71 -14.36 -1.97
C ASN A 36 7.85 -14.81 -3.17
N ALA A 37 6.54 -14.74 -3.08
CA ALA A 37 5.68 -14.92 -4.25
C ALA A 37 5.72 -13.67 -5.13
N PRO A 38 6.08 -13.74 -6.42
CA PRO A 38 6.13 -12.57 -7.29
C PRO A 38 4.75 -11.91 -7.43
N VAL A 39 4.73 -10.60 -7.58
CA VAL A 39 3.51 -9.86 -7.90
C VAL A 39 3.27 -9.96 -9.40
N LEU A 40 2.12 -10.51 -9.78
CA LEU A 40 1.73 -10.65 -11.18
C LEU A 40 1.06 -9.37 -11.70
N PRO A 41 1.21 -9.04 -13.01
CA PRO A 41 0.50 -7.93 -13.63
C PRO A 41 -1.02 -8.05 -13.49
N GLY A 42 -1.73 -6.93 -13.53
CA GLY A 42 -3.18 -6.90 -13.47
C GLY A 42 -3.76 -6.76 -12.07
N GLY A 43 -2.95 -6.42 -11.08
CA GLY A 43 -3.45 -6.10 -9.72
C GLY A 43 -4.40 -4.91 -9.73
N ARG A 44 -5.52 -5.03 -9.03
CA ARG A 44 -6.57 -3.98 -8.99
C ARG A 44 -6.12 -2.74 -8.24
N ILE A 45 -5.27 -2.88 -7.22
CA ILE A 45 -4.78 -1.73 -6.44
C ILE A 45 -4.00 -0.75 -7.32
N PRO A 46 -2.95 -1.15 -8.06
CA PRO A 46 -2.24 -0.24 -8.95
C PRO A 46 -3.14 0.40 -10.02
N GLU A 47 -4.08 -0.37 -10.59
CA GLU A 47 -5.04 0.14 -11.57
C GLU A 47 -5.93 1.23 -10.98
N LEU A 48 -6.49 0.99 -9.79
CA LEU A 48 -7.37 1.93 -9.13
C LEU A 48 -6.64 3.20 -8.67
N LEU A 49 -5.42 3.07 -8.16
CA LEU A 49 -4.57 4.21 -7.78
C LEU A 49 -4.24 5.11 -8.97
N ARG A 50 -3.98 4.54 -10.15
CA ARG A 50 -3.75 5.32 -11.37
C ARG A 50 -5.00 6.04 -11.86
N LYS A 51 -6.16 5.42 -11.67
CA LYS A 51 -7.43 5.93 -12.18
C LYS A 51 -8.12 6.92 -11.23
N TYR A 52 -7.98 6.74 -9.91
CA TYR A 52 -8.75 7.48 -8.92
C TYR A 52 -7.83 8.18 -7.91
N PRO A 53 -7.76 9.52 -7.96
CA PRO A 53 -6.88 10.29 -7.06
C PRO A 53 -7.35 10.29 -5.60
N ASN A 54 -8.59 9.93 -5.34
CA ASN A 54 -9.20 9.89 -4.02
C ASN A 54 -9.04 8.54 -3.29
N LEU A 55 -8.26 7.59 -3.85
CA LEU A 55 -7.87 6.36 -3.18
C LEU A 55 -6.48 6.50 -2.55
N TYR A 56 -6.38 6.15 -1.29
CA TYR A 56 -5.14 6.03 -0.51
C TYR A 56 -5.00 4.61 0.02
N CYS A 57 -3.78 4.21 0.35
CA CYS A 57 -3.49 2.90 0.95
C CYS A 57 -2.90 3.07 2.34
N ASP A 58 -3.49 2.44 3.32
CA ASP A 58 -2.95 2.29 4.67
C ASP A 58 -2.19 0.96 4.75
N ILE A 59 -0.87 1.04 5.00
CA ILE A 59 0.00 -0.15 5.06
C ILE A 59 0.08 -0.77 6.46
N SER A 60 -0.70 -0.28 7.42
CA SER A 60 -0.69 -0.81 8.79
C SER A 60 -1.09 -2.27 8.87
N ALA A 61 -0.85 -2.87 10.02
CA ALA A 61 -1.10 -4.28 10.31
C ALA A 61 -0.31 -5.28 9.44
N GLY A 62 -0.55 -6.57 9.67
CA GLY A 62 0.15 -7.64 8.97
C GLY A 62 -0.19 -7.73 7.49
N SER A 63 -1.43 -7.41 7.10
CA SER A 63 -1.88 -7.56 5.72
C SER A 63 -1.14 -6.67 4.73
N GLY A 64 -1.00 -5.38 5.04
CA GLY A 64 -0.23 -4.44 4.21
C GLY A 64 1.24 -4.81 4.15
N ARG A 65 1.84 -5.11 5.31
CA ARG A 65 3.24 -5.51 5.39
C ARG A 65 3.54 -6.78 4.60
N LEU A 66 2.72 -7.82 4.73
CA LEU A 66 2.92 -9.09 4.02
C LEU A 66 2.74 -8.93 2.51
N ALA A 67 1.73 -8.19 2.08
CA ALA A 67 1.53 -7.89 0.66
C ALA A 67 2.74 -7.18 0.05
N LEU A 68 3.33 -6.21 0.77
CA LEU A 68 4.51 -5.46 0.32
C LEU A 68 5.83 -6.21 0.49
N SER A 69 5.88 -7.25 1.33
CA SER A 69 7.09 -8.04 1.56
C SER A 69 7.29 -9.18 0.56
N ARG A 70 6.26 -9.53 -0.22
CA ARG A 70 6.28 -10.70 -1.11
C ARG A 70 7.19 -10.54 -2.33
N ASP A 71 7.35 -9.32 -2.83
CA ASP A 71 8.14 -8.98 -4.02
C ASP A 71 8.74 -7.58 -3.83
N LEU A 72 9.97 -7.52 -3.35
CA LEU A 72 10.61 -6.26 -2.97
C LEU A 72 10.91 -5.35 -4.17
N ASP A 73 11.21 -5.91 -5.35
CA ASP A 73 11.44 -5.12 -6.56
C ASP A 73 10.16 -4.45 -7.03
N PHE A 74 9.05 -5.19 -7.04
CA PHE A 74 7.73 -4.62 -7.30
C PHE A 74 7.37 -3.55 -6.26
N THR A 75 7.54 -3.87 -4.98
CA THR A 75 7.16 -2.97 -3.88
C THR A 75 7.91 -1.65 -3.93
N ARG A 76 9.22 -1.69 -4.22
CA ARG A 76 9.99 -0.46 -4.39
C ARG A 76 9.42 0.43 -5.50
N LYS A 77 9.11 -0.14 -6.66
CA LYS A 77 8.51 0.59 -7.79
C LYS A 77 7.12 1.12 -7.45
N PHE A 78 6.30 0.30 -6.82
CA PHE A 78 4.95 0.64 -6.38
C PHE A 78 4.95 1.83 -5.38
N LEU A 79 5.81 1.79 -4.38
CA LEU A 79 5.91 2.86 -3.40
C LEU A 79 6.47 4.16 -3.99
N ILE A 80 7.38 4.08 -4.94
CA ILE A 80 7.88 5.28 -5.66
C ILE A 80 6.77 5.87 -6.54
N GLU A 81 6.03 5.05 -7.28
CA GLU A 81 4.96 5.52 -8.17
C GLU A 81 3.82 6.19 -7.39
N PHE A 82 3.43 5.60 -6.24
CA PHE A 82 2.26 6.03 -5.48
C PHE A 82 2.59 6.66 -4.12
N HIS A 83 3.83 7.15 -3.92
CA HIS A 83 4.30 7.66 -2.64
C HIS A 83 3.39 8.70 -2.00
N ASP A 84 2.71 9.51 -2.79
CA ASP A 84 1.82 10.59 -2.35
C ASP A 84 0.47 10.11 -1.81
N ARG A 85 0.20 8.80 -1.89
CA ARG A 85 -1.07 8.18 -1.45
C ARG A 85 -0.89 6.94 -0.59
N ILE A 86 0.29 6.74 -0.04
CA ILE A 86 0.58 5.67 0.91
C ILE A 86 0.69 6.26 2.31
N LEU A 87 0.02 5.65 3.26
CA LEU A 87 -0.01 6.06 4.65
C LEU A 87 0.66 5.01 5.53
N TYR A 88 1.62 5.44 6.32
CA TYR A 88 2.28 4.61 7.32
C TYR A 88 1.53 4.66 8.64
N ALA A 89 1.31 3.49 9.22
CA ALA A 89 0.90 3.32 10.60
C ALA A 89 1.34 1.94 11.13
N ARG A 90 1.20 1.71 12.41
CA ARG A 90 1.45 0.42 13.07
C ARG A 90 0.23 0.01 13.86
N ASP A 91 -0.09 -1.27 13.85
CA ASP A 91 -1.08 -1.87 14.75
C ASP A 91 -0.43 -2.52 15.97
N TYR A 92 0.86 -2.84 15.86
CA TYR A 92 1.63 -3.56 16.88
C TYR A 92 2.84 -2.76 17.35
N PHE A 93 3.42 -3.17 18.47
CA PHE A 93 4.59 -2.52 19.09
C PHE A 93 5.92 -2.87 18.42
N ASP A 94 5.92 -3.48 17.24
CA ASP A 94 7.14 -3.81 16.51
C ASP A 94 7.51 -2.74 15.47
N ASN A 95 8.70 -2.85 14.90
CA ASN A 95 9.25 -1.96 13.87
C ASN A 95 9.28 -2.57 12.47
N LYS A 96 8.55 -3.66 12.23
CA LYS A 96 8.62 -4.43 10.97
C LYS A 96 8.29 -3.61 9.73
N HIS A 97 7.33 -2.69 9.82
CA HIS A 97 7.01 -1.78 8.71
C HIS A 97 8.15 -0.80 8.42
N GLN A 98 8.79 -0.24 9.46
CA GLN A 98 9.96 0.62 9.30
C GLN A 98 11.14 -0.15 8.71
N GLU A 99 11.41 -1.35 9.19
CA GLU A 99 12.46 -2.23 8.67
C GLU A 99 12.24 -2.51 7.18
N LEU A 100 11.01 -2.84 6.78
CA LEU A 100 10.65 -3.04 5.38
C LEU A 100 10.91 -1.78 4.55
N LEU A 101 10.35 -0.64 4.93
CA LEU A 101 10.51 0.62 4.20
C LEU A 101 11.98 1.04 4.09
N ASN A 102 12.74 0.92 5.17
CA ASN A 102 14.15 1.29 5.19
C ASN A 102 15.04 0.33 4.37
N SER A 103 14.61 -0.93 4.17
CA SER A 103 15.35 -1.91 3.37
C SER A 103 15.25 -1.68 1.86
N LEU A 104 14.28 -0.88 1.39
CA LEU A 104 13.96 -0.71 -0.02
C LEU A 104 14.78 0.36 -0.74
N SER A 105 15.71 1.03 -0.06
CA SER A 105 16.51 2.14 -0.64
C SER A 105 15.64 3.19 -1.33
N LEU A 106 14.53 3.57 -0.69
CA LEU A 106 13.63 4.60 -1.20
C LEU A 106 14.29 5.98 -1.08
N PRO A 107 14.04 6.90 -2.04
CA PRO A 107 14.44 8.29 -1.89
C PRO A 107 13.85 8.92 -0.62
N VAL A 108 14.62 9.81 0.04
CA VAL A 108 14.18 10.46 1.28
C VAL A 108 12.81 11.15 1.12
N PRO A 109 12.53 11.92 0.05
CA PRO A 109 11.22 12.54 -0.12
C PRO A 109 10.06 11.54 -0.19
N VAL A 110 10.28 10.34 -0.76
CA VAL A 110 9.30 9.26 -0.81
C VAL A 110 9.01 8.73 0.60
N LEU A 111 10.06 8.47 1.39
CA LEU A 111 9.91 8.04 2.78
C LEU A 111 9.16 9.08 3.63
N GLU A 112 9.50 10.35 3.49
CA GLU A 112 8.83 11.43 4.23
C GLU A 112 7.33 11.54 3.86
N ASP A 113 6.99 11.40 2.58
CA ASP A 113 5.59 11.38 2.16
C ASP A 113 4.83 10.23 2.82
N ILE A 114 5.39 9.02 2.79
CA ILE A 114 4.78 7.82 3.37
C ILE A 114 4.67 7.94 4.89
N TYR A 115 5.74 8.38 5.57
CA TYR A 115 5.78 8.41 7.03
C TYR A 115 4.88 9.47 7.65
N PHE A 116 4.77 10.66 7.05
CA PHE A 116 4.03 11.75 7.69
C PHE A 116 3.37 12.78 6.77
N ARG A 117 3.99 13.18 5.65
CA ARG A 117 3.48 14.28 4.82
C ARG A 117 2.10 14.00 4.22
N ASN A 118 1.84 12.76 3.80
CA ASN A 118 0.52 12.39 3.28
C ASN A 118 -0.56 12.53 4.34
N ALA A 119 -0.30 12.07 5.56
CA ALA A 119 -1.22 12.23 6.67
C ALA A 119 -1.44 13.70 7.02
N GLU A 120 -0.38 14.51 7.06
CA GLU A 120 -0.49 15.95 7.29
C GLU A 120 -1.38 16.63 6.23
N ARG A 121 -1.19 16.31 4.94
CA ARG A 121 -2.02 16.85 3.86
C ARG A 121 -3.49 16.47 3.97
N LEU A 122 -3.78 15.23 4.36
CA LEU A 122 -5.16 14.75 4.54
C LEU A 122 -5.86 15.36 5.75
N LEU A 123 -5.11 15.73 6.78
CA LEU A 123 -5.64 16.33 8.01
C LEU A 123 -5.61 17.87 7.98
N ALA A 124 -4.92 18.47 7.03
CA ALA A 124 -4.93 19.91 6.83
C ALA A 124 -6.27 20.33 6.19
N GLU A 125 -7.02 21.17 6.88
CA GLU A 125 -8.21 21.84 6.37
C GLU A 125 -7.86 23.14 5.62
#